data_22ef9c54c10b7a8f90bf77c9231aa0f8
#
_entry.id   22ef9c54c10b7a8f90bf77c9231aa0f8
#
_cell.length_a   1.000
_cell.length_b   1.000
_cell.length_c   1.000
_cell.angle_alpha   90.00
_cell.angle_beta   90.00
_cell.angle_gamma   90.00
#
_symmetry.space_group_name_H-M   'P 1'
#
loop_
_entity.id
_entity.type
_entity.pdbx_description
1 polymer ?
#
loop_
_entity_poly.entity_id
_entity_poly.type
_entity_poly.pdbx_seq_one_letter_code
_entity_poly.pdbx_strand_id
1 'polypeptide(L)'
;MNPPALRALLADSLTLWGVAGRVDIADSGVKITVGDQVLHVAQAEPEEAPMRWWLINAARRRPAASLLGLLRCLRYALNATSAEPARARVAAPS
;
A
#
# COMPACT_ATOMS: atom_id res chain seq x y z
N MET A 1 13.91 -4.31 -7.26
CA MET A 1 13.98 -2.93 -6.75
C MET A 1 14.35 -2.99 -5.27
N ASN A 2 15.33 -2.22 -4.86
CA ASN A 2 15.77 -2.26 -3.47
C ASN A 2 14.83 -1.44 -2.57
N PRO A 3 14.87 -1.65 -1.25
CA PRO A 3 13.98 -0.95 -0.33
C PRO A 3 14.04 0.59 -0.40
N PRO A 4 15.22 1.23 -0.48
CA PRO A 4 15.26 2.69 -0.62
C PRO A 4 14.56 3.21 -1.86
N ALA A 5 14.74 2.53 -3.00
CA ALA A 5 14.08 2.92 -4.24
C ALA A 5 12.58 2.71 -4.15
N LEU A 6 12.16 1.61 -3.57
CA LEU A 6 10.74 1.32 -3.36
C LEU A 6 10.11 2.35 -2.42
N ARG A 7 10.81 2.69 -1.35
CA ARG A 7 10.34 3.71 -0.42
C ARG A 7 10.12 5.04 -1.13
N ALA A 8 11.08 5.47 -1.94
CA ALA A 8 10.97 6.73 -2.67
C ALA A 8 9.79 6.72 -3.63
N LEU A 9 9.62 5.63 -4.34
CA LEU A 9 8.52 5.49 -5.29
C LEU A 9 7.17 5.55 -4.58
N LEU A 10 7.04 4.83 -3.47
CA LEU A 10 5.78 4.80 -2.73
C LEU A 10 5.48 6.15 -2.08
N ALA A 11 6.51 6.83 -1.56
CA ALA A 11 6.33 8.16 -1.00
C ALA A 11 5.85 9.14 -2.07
N ASP A 12 6.45 9.08 -3.26
CA ASP A 12 6.03 9.92 -4.37
C ASP A 12 4.59 9.60 -4.80
N SER A 13 4.24 8.32 -4.79
CA SER A 13 2.88 7.91 -5.15
C SER A 13 1.85 8.45 -4.17
N LEU A 14 2.13 8.39 -2.88
CA LEU A 14 1.23 8.95 -1.88
C LEU A 14 1.03 10.45 -2.12
N THR A 15 2.12 11.16 -2.38
CA THR A 15 2.05 12.60 -2.66
C THR A 15 1.20 12.86 -3.89
N LEU A 16 1.41 12.09 -4.95
CA LEU A 16 0.66 12.23 -6.18
C LEU A 16 -0.83 11.95 -5.98
N TRP A 17 -1.16 11.00 -5.13
CA TRP A 17 -2.55 10.65 -4.83
C TRP A 17 -3.20 11.60 -3.82
N GLY A 18 -2.44 12.54 -3.27
CA GLY A 18 -2.96 13.43 -2.24
C GLY A 18 -3.20 12.77 -0.91
N VAL A 19 -2.46 11.71 -0.63
CA VAL A 19 -2.60 10.96 0.62
C VAL A 19 -1.52 11.37 1.58
N ALA A 20 -1.91 11.85 2.75
CA ALA A 20 -0.98 12.18 3.81
C ALA A 20 -0.55 10.90 4.51
N GLY A 21 0.70 10.53 4.33
CA GLY A 21 1.21 9.29 4.90
C GLY A 21 2.71 9.31 5.00
N ARG A 22 3.25 8.23 5.55
CA ARG A 22 4.67 8.09 5.77
C ARG A 22 5.13 6.72 5.31
N VAL A 23 6.30 6.69 4.67
CA VAL A 23 6.89 5.46 4.18
C VAL A 23 8.26 5.28 4.80
N ASP A 24 8.44 4.19 5.53
CA ASP A 24 9.69 3.87 6.21
C ASP A 24 10.23 2.54 5.71
N ILE A 25 11.55 2.38 5.75
CA ILE A 25 12.19 1.13 5.40
C ILE A 25 12.01 0.16 6.56
N ALA A 26 11.60 -1.05 6.24
CA ALA A 26 11.45 -2.14 7.21
C ALA A 26 12.40 -3.27 6.84
N ASP A 27 12.42 -4.33 7.66
CA ASP A 27 13.40 -5.41 7.53
C ASP A 27 13.41 -6.05 6.14
N SER A 28 12.24 -6.36 5.59
CA SER A 28 12.16 -7.06 4.31
C SER A 28 11.45 -6.25 3.23
N GLY A 29 11.28 -4.95 3.46
CA GLY A 29 10.59 -4.11 2.50
C GLY A 29 10.35 -2.72 3.06
N VAL A 30 9.12 -2.24 2.96
CA VAL A 30 8.77 -0.93 3.48
C VAL A 30 7.48 -0.98 4.27
N LYS A 31 7.33 -0.02 5.16
CA LYS A 31 6.14 0.15 5.98
C LYS A 31 5.48 1.48 5.62
N ILE A 32 4.19 1.45 5.38
CA ILE A 32 3.42 2.62 5.00
C ILE A 32 2.43 2.92 6.12
N THR A 33 2.46 4.13 6.64
CA THR A 33 1.55 4.55 7.69
C THR A 33 0.67 5.68 7.17
N VAL A 34 -0.63 5.47 7.19
CA VAL A 34 -1.62 6.47 6.78
C VAL A 34 -2.67 6.53 7.87
N GLY A 35 -2.65 7.60 8.67
CA GLY A 35 -3.55 7.70 9.81
C GLY A 35 -3.31 6.56 10.78
N ASP A 36 -4.36 5.82 11.07
CA ASP A 36 -4.28 4.65 11.95
C ASP A 36 -3.95 3.37 11.21
N GLN A 37 -3.85 3.43 9.89
CA GLN A 37 -3.62 2.26 9.06
C GLN A 37 -2.14 2.05 8.84
N VAL A 38 -1.69 0.81 9.00
CA VAL A 38 -0.32 0.41 8.73
C VAL A 38 -0.33 -0.69 7.71
N LEU A 39 0.45 -0.48 6.64
CA LEU A 39 0.59 -1.44 5.56
C LEU A 39 2.06 -1.80 5.42
N HIS A 40 2.31 -3.04 5.05
CA HIS A 40 3.68 -3.51 4.79
C HIS A 40 3.78 -3.99 3.35
N VAL A 41 4.87 -3.64 2.69
CA VAL A 41 5.19 -4.17 1.37
C VAL A 41 6.46 -4.98 1.51
N ALA A 42 6.34 -6.29 1.33
CA ALA A 42 7.45 -7.21 1.45
C ALA A 42 7.79 -7.79 0.07
N GLN A 43 9.08 -8.02 -0.16
CA GLN A 43 9.49 -8.71 -1.38
C GLN A 43 9.15 -10.19 -1.29
N ALA A 44 8.65 -10.74 -2.39
CA ALA A 44 8.38 -12.16 -2.47
C ALA A 44 9.68 -12.94 -2.67
N GLU A 45 9.71 -14.17 -2.17
CA GLU A 45 10.84 -15.06 -2.38
C GLU A 45 10.86 -15.55 -3.82
N PRO A 46 12.05 -15.95 -4.34
CA PRO A 46 12.12 -16.45 -5.72
C PRO A 46 11.19 -17.63 -6.00
N GLU A 47 10.94 -18.49 -5.01
CA GLU A 47 10.04 -19.62 -5.18
C GLU A 47 8.58 -19.19 -5.34
N GLU A 48 8.26 -17.98 -5.00
CA GLU A 48 6.89 -17.45 -5.10
C GLU A 48 6.61 -16.83 -6.46
N ALA A 49 7.55 -16.91 -7.39
CA ALA A 49 7.33 -16.37 -8.72
C ALA A 49 6.04 -16.92 -9.32
N PRO A 50 5.29 -16.14 -10.10
CA PRO A 50 5.61 -14.81 -10.61
C PRO A 50 5.36 -13.65 -9.65
N MET A 51 5.01 -13.92 -8.41
CA MET A 51 4.77 -12.88 -7.41
C MET A 51 6.07 -12.19 -7.05
N ARG A 52 6.06 -10.86 -7.00
CA ARG A 52 7.24 -10.06 -6.68
C ARG A 52 7.12 -9.37 -5.34
N TRP A 53 5.92 -8.99 -4.96
CA TRP A 53 5.67 -8.28 -3.70
C TRP A 53 4.43 -8.80 -3.03
N TRP A 54 4.40 -8.63 -1.72
CA TRP A 54 3.22 -8.86 -0.91
C TRP A 54 2.82 -7.56 -0.26
N LEU A 55 1.57 -7.18 -0.42
CA LEU A 55 1.00 -6.06 0.33
C LEU A 55 0.24 -6.65 1.51
N ILE A 56 0.72 -6.34 2.71
CA ILE A 56 0.18 -6.91 3.94
C ILE A 56 -0.56 -5.83 4.71
N ASN A 57 -1.82 -6.06 4.98
CA ASN A 57 -2.69 -5.13 5.67
C ASN A 57 -3.51 -5.89 6.70
N ALA A 58 -3.19 -5.67 7.97
CA ALA A 58 -3.90 -6.32 9.07
C ALA A 58 -3.96 -7.84 8.88
N ALA A 59 -5.13 -8.38 8.58
CA ALA A 59 -5.30 -9.81 8.41
C ALA A 59 -5.18 -10.27 6.95
N ARG A 60 -4.87 -9.37 6.02
CA ARG A 60 -4.87 -9.70 4.61
C ARG A 60 -3.51 -9.58 3.97
N ARG A 61 -3.24 -10.51 3.05
CA ARG A 61 -2.06 -10.47 2.21
C ARG A 61 -2.51 -10.48 0.76
N ARG A 62 -1.97 -9.57 -0.04
CA ARG A 62 -2.27 -9.51 -1.46
C ARG A 62 -0.99 -9.62 -2.26
N PRO A 63 -0.92 -10.54 -3.21
CA PRO A 63 0.26 -10.66 -4.06
C PRO A 63 0.24 -9.64 -5.18
N ALA A 64 1.42 -9.24 -5.62
CA ALA A 64 1.57 -8.38 -6.77
C ALA A 64 2.71 -8.92 -7.63
N ALA A 65 2.43 -9.17 -8.90
CA ALA A 65 3.41 -9.70 -9.83
C ALA A 65 4.18 -8.59 -10.54
N SER A 66 3.74 -7.36 -10.44
CA SER A 66 4.38 -6.22 -11.08
C SER A 66 4.31 -4.99 -10.19
N LEU A 67 5.15 -4.02 -10.47
CA LEU A 67 5.13 -2.76 -9.74
C LEU A 67 3.80 -2.05 -9.92
N LEU A 68 3.27 -2.04 -11.13
CA LEU A 68 1.97 -1.43 -11.39
C LEU A 68 0.87 -2.13 -10.61
N GLY A 69 0.91 -3.45 -10.54
CA GLY A 69 -0.03 -4.22 -9.74
C GLY A 69 0.07 -3.88 -8.27
N LEU A 70 1.28 -3.70 -7.76
CA LEU A 70 1.50 -3.30 -6.38
C LEU A 70 0.87 -1.94 -6.09
N LEU A 71 1.10 -0.97 -6.97
CA LEU A 71 0.54 0.37 -6.81
C LEU A 71 -0.98 0.36 -6.86
N ARG A 72 -1.55 -0.46 -7.72
CA ARG A 72 -3.00 -0.60 -7.79
C ARG A 72 -3.57 -1.20 -6.51
N CYS A 73 -2.93 -2.23 -5.99
CA CYS A 73 -3.37 -2.85 -4.74
C CYS A 73 -3.26 -1.87 -3.58
N LEU A 74 -2.17 -1.12 -3.53
CA LEU A 74 -1.97 -0.13 -2.49
C LEU A 74 -3.03 0.96 -2.56
N ARG A 75 -3.27 1.50 -3.75
CA ARG A 75 -4.26 2.54 -3.92
C ARG A 75 -5.65 2.05 -3.56
N TYR A 76 -5.97 0.83 -3.95
CA TYR A 76 -7.25 0.24 -3.61
C TYR A 76 -7.41 0.12 -2.08
N ALA A 77 -6.38 -0.37 -1.41
CA ALA A 77 -6.41 -0.51 0.05
C ALA A 77 -6.60 0.83 0.75
N LEU A 78 -5.87 1.85 0.29
CA LEU A 78 -5.98 3.19 0.87
C LEU A 78 -7.33 3.81 0.60
N ASN A 79 -7.84 3.66 -0.60
CA ASN A 79 -9.15 4.19 -0.97
C ASN A 79 -10.27 3.49 -0.21
N ALA A 80 -10.17 2.19 -0.03
CA ALA A 80 -11.18 1.44 0.72
C ALA A 80 -11.27 1.95 2.14
N THR A 81 -10.13 2.22 2.78
CA THR A 81 -10.09 2.74 4.12
C THR A 81 -10.58 4.18 4.20
N SER A 82 -10.11 5.02 3.28
CA SER A 82 -10.47 6.45 3.27
C SER A 82 -11.89 6.68 2.77
N ALA A 83 -12.30 5.91 1.78
CA ALA A 83 -13.62 6.10 1.16
C ALA A 83 -14.75 5.68 2.07
N GLU A 84 -14.51 4.72 2.94
CA GLU A 84 -15.56 4.21 3.80
C GLU A 84 -16.19 5.29 4.69
N PRO A 85 -15.40 6.06 5.46
CA PRO A 85 -15.99 7.16 6.23
C PRO A 85 -16.60 8.23 5.34
N ALA A 86 -15.99 8.56 4.24
CA ALA A 86 -16.51 9.55 3.31
C ALA A 86 -17.83 9.09 2.72
N ARG A 87 -17.91 7.83 2.35
CA ARG A 87 -19.13 7.26 1.81
C ARG A 87 -20.25 7.25 2.83
N ALA A 88 -19.91 6.95 4.07
CA ALA A 88 -20.90 6.97 5.14
C ALA A 88 -21.47 8.36 5.31
N ARG A 89 -20.63 9.38 5.26
CA ARG A 89 -21.08 10.75 5.36
C ARG A 89 -21.95 11.17 4.19
N VAL A 90 -21.59 10.74 2.99
CA VAL A 90 -22.37 11.08 1.81
C VAL A 90 -23.69 10.32 1.79
N ALA A 91 -23.65 9.07 2.17
CA ALA A 91 -24.86 8.25 2.17
C ALA A 91 -25.85 8.68 3.25
N ALA A 92 -25.34 9.06 4.41
CA ALA A 92 -26.21 9.41 5.52
C ALA A 92 -27.11 10.62 5.25
N PRO A 93 -26.59 11.73 4.72
CA PRO A 93 -27.45 12.86 4.40
C PRO A 93 -28.30 12.67 3.17
N SER A 94 -27.97 11.72 2.36
CA SER A 94 -28.79 11.42 1.18
C SER A 94 -30.09 10.71 1.53
#